data_77ca386d2c2d8b22ac37bd874f27699b
#
_entry.id   77ca386d2c2d8b22ac37bd874f27699b
#
_cell.length_a   1.000
_cell.length_b   1.000
_cell.length_c   1.000
_cell.angle_alpha   90.00
_cell.angle_beta   90.00
_cell.angle_gamma   90.00
#
_symmetry.space_group_name_H-M   'P 1'
#
loop_
_entity.id
_entity.type
_entity.pdbx_description
1 polymer ?
#
loop_
_entity_poly.entity_id
_entity_poly.type
_entity_poly.pdbx_seq_one_letter_code
_entity_poly.pdbx_strand_id
1 'polypeptide(L)'
;FNDYRKTQKNELAKAEEKAKQDSEAAKETGTSKIKNEDMTSDTDESDSNGTGKDGTTTGSGTTDSGTTGTSGSEGTRTSGSSGHTGTQATAGKSHNINFTEDSYILWPVNGAVIMSYSMDKTVYFQTLDQYKYNPAVIIEGAEGDQVLCGAPGIVKSIDVSAQTGTTVNVDIGNGYELLYGQLKEVPVKVGDYVEAKSVLGYVSQPTKYYSKEGCNVYFEMRKDGQPVNPVEYTADQD
;
A
#
# COMPACT_ATOMS: atom_id res chain seq x y z
N PHE A 1 -15.28 -31.55 -4.87
CA PHE A 1 -14.99 -30.30 -4.07
C PHE A 1 -14.54 -30.63 -2.65
N ASN A 2 -15.11 -31.65 -2.01
CA ASN A 2 -14.73 -32.05 -0.64
C ASN A 2 -13.35 -32.73 -0.55
N ASP A 3 -12.94 -33.45 -1.58
CA ASP A 3 -11.65 -34.16 -1.60
C ASP A 3 -10.47 -33.21 -1.73
N TYR A 4 -10.60 -32.12 -2.48
CA TYR A 4 -9.57 -31.11 -2.63
C TYR A 4 -9.29 -30.36 -1.30
N ARG A 5 -10.33 -30.00 -0.55
CA ARG A 5 -10.20 -29.41 0.79
C ARG A 5 -9.53 -30.34 1.79
N LYS A 6 -9.80 -31.63 1.68
CA LYS A 6 -9.21 -32.64 2.56
C LYS A 6 -7.73 -32.85 2.29
N THR A 7 -7.33 -32.79 1.01
CA THR A 7 -5.93 -32.90 0.59
C THR A 7 -5.13 -31.67 1.03
N GLN A 8 -5.63 -30.46 0.85
CA GLN A 8 -4.97 -29.24 1.33
C GLN A 8 -4.79 -29.21 2.86
N LYS A 9 -5.80 -29.66 3.59
CA LYS A 9 -5.72 -29.71 5.05
C LYS A 9 -4.70 -30.73 5.56
N ASN A 10 -4.54 -31.84 4.85
CA ASN A 10 -3.54 -32.85 5.17
C ASN A 10 -2.11 -32.40 4.80
N GLU A 11 -1.94 -31.68 3.69
CA GLU A 11 -0.62 -31.14 3.32
C GLU A 11 -0.17 -30.02 4.24
N LEU A 12 -1.10 -29.14 4.66
CA LEU A 12 -0.81 -28.10 5.65
C LEU A 12 -0.40 -28.68 7.00
N ALA A 13 -1.13 -29.70 7.49
CA ALA A 13 -0.79 -30.39 8.73
C ALA A 13 0.58 -31.09 8.64
N LYS A 14 0.92 -31.66 7.50
CA LYS A 14 2.21 -32.32 7.27
C LYS A 14 3.38 -31.33 7.17
N ALA A 15 3.12 -30.13 6.63
CA ALA A 15 4.09 -29.04 6.57
C ALA A 15 4.37 -28.45 7.98
N GLU A 16 3.32 -28.31 8.82
CA GLU A 16 3.47 -27.86 10.20
C GLU A 16 4.23 -28.88 11.08
N GLU A 17 3.98 -30.17 10.87
CA GLU A 17 4.67 -31.23 11.60
C GLU A 17 6.16 -31.30 11.22
N LYS A 18 6.48 -31.10 9.93
CA LYS A 18 7.86 -31.04 9.44
C LYS A 18 8.60 -29.80 9.97
N ALA A 19 7.94 -28.64 10.02
CA ALA A 19 8.51 -27.43 10.56
C ALA A 19 8.78 -27.52 12.08
N LYS A 20 7.99 -28.29 12.81
CA LYS A 20 8.23 -28.59 14.24
C LYS A 20 9.41 -29.53 14.43
N GLN A 21 9.55 -30.56 13.59
CA GLN A 21 10.70 -31.48 13.64
C GLN A 21 12.01 -30.79 13.32
N ASP A 22 12.04 -29.91 12.31
CA ASP A 22 13.23 -29.13 11.96
C ASP A 22 13.62 -28.12 13.05
N SER A 23 12.64 -27.60 13.79
CA SER A 23 12.83 -26.70 14.95
C SER A 23 13.37 -27.45 16.20
N GLU A 24 13.00 -28.68 16.42
CA GLU A 24 13.52 -29.51 17.52
C GLU A 24 14.94 -30.04 17.22
N ALA A 25 15.22 -30.42 15.98
CA ALA A 25 16.54 -30.83 15.55
C ALA A 25 17.59 -29.71 15.68
N ALA A 26 17.16 -28.43 15.45
CA ALA A 26 18.04 -27.27 15.63
C ALA A 26 18.32 -26.94 17.11
N LYS A 27 17.50 -27.39 18.03
CA LYS A 27 17.71 -27.21 19.48
C LYS A 27 18.70 -28.24 20.10
N GLU A 28 18.84 -29.42 19.54
CA GLU A 28 19.74 -30.44 20.03
C GLU A 28 21.21 -30.24 19.61
N THR A 29 21.50 -29.48 18.58
CA THR A 29 22.86 -29.22 18.10
C THR A 29 23.53 -27.97 18.66
N GLY A 30 22.84 -27.22 19.54
CA GLY A 30 23.26 -25.91 20.08
C GLY A 30 23.90 -25.92 21.46
N THR A 31 24.36 -27.08 21.99
CA THR A 31 25.04 -27.14 23.30
C THR A 31 26.49 -27.62 23.19
N SER A 32 27.36 -26.74 22.75
CA SER A 32 28.81 -26.91 22.95
C SER A 32 29.43 -25.61 23.43
N LYS A 33 29.66 -25.62 24.76
CA LYS A 33 30.73 -25.00 25.54
C LYS A 33 31.63 -23.99 24.80
N ILE A 34 31.56 -22.74 25.20
CA ILE A 34 32.71 -21.82 25.15
C ILE A 34 33.07 -21.45 26.60
N LYS A 35 34.25 -21.91 27.01
CA LYS A 35 34.94 -21.55 28.24
C LYS A 35 35.40 -20.10 28.17
N ASN A 36 35.16 -19.38 29.27
CA ASN A 36 35.81 -18.12 29.61
C ASN A 36 37.29 -18.35 29.85
N GLU A 37 38.12 -17.54 29.22
CA GLU A 37 39.45 -17.19 29.76
C GLU A 37 39.56 -15.67 29.82
N ASP A 38 39.82 -15.27 31.03
CA ASP A 38 40.13 -14.03 31.67
C ASP A 38 41.40 -13.39 31.05
N MET A 39 41.40 -12.07 30.80
CA MET A 39 42.61 -11.26 30.92
C MET A 39 42.28 -9.78 31.12
N THR A 40 42.72 -9.33 32.26
CA THR A 40 42.69 -8.03 32.91
C THR A 40 43.62 -6.99 32.28
N SER A 41 43.28 -5.72 32.59
CA SER A 41 44.09 -4.47 32.72
C SER A 41 44.63 -3.83 31.42
N ASP A 42 44.73 -2.53 31.25
CA ASP A 42 44.95 -1.36 32.14
C ASP A 42 44.51 -0.06 31.47
N THR A 43 44.01 0.83 32.29
CA THR A 43 44.16 2.27 32.48
C THR A 43 44.93 3.07 31.39
N ASP A 44 44.33 4.19 30.90
CA ASP A 44 44.86 5.55 31.14
C ASP A 44 43.88 6.69 30.80
N GLU A 45 43.86 7.64 31.71
CA GLU A 45 43.13 8.93 31.70
C GLU A 45 43.79 9.95 30.77
N SER A 46 42.97 10.92 30.29
CA SER A 46 43.29 12.36 30.17
C SER A 46 42.05 13.13 29.68
N ASP A 47 41.42 13.75 30.47
CA ASP A 47 41.24 15.13 30.96
C ASP A 47 41.56 16.26 29.96
N SER A 48 40.58 17.14 29.69
CA SER A 48 40.57 18.62 29.70
C SER A 48 39.33 19.16 28.96
N ASN A 49 38.39 19.66 29.68
CA ASN A 49 38.08 21.00 30.17
C ASN A 49 38.13 22.13 29.12
N GLY A 50 37.03 22.82 28.94
CA GLY A 50 36.90 24.03 28.12
C GLY A 50 35.53 24.72 28.20
N THR A 51 35.35 25.46 29.24
CA THR A 51 34.29 26.43 29.60
C THR A 51 34.14 27.60 28.60
N GLY A 52 32.91 28.18 28.51
CA GLY A 52 32.64 29.53 28.03
C GLY A 52 31.22 29.70 27.52
N LYS A 53 30.31 30.07 28.26
CA LYS A 53 29.70 31.30 28.78
C LYS A 53 29.06 32.22 27.72
N ASP A 54 27.75 32.43 27.92
CA ASP A 54 26.93 33.66 27.95
C ASP A 54 26.70 34.47 26.66
N GLY A 55 25.43 34.83 26.50
CA GLY A 55 24.96 35.90 25.65
C GLY A 55 23.44 36.01 25.54
N THR A 56 22.82 36.43 26.63
CA THR A 56 21.46 37.00 26.73
C THR A 56 21.37 38.31 25.97
N THR A 57 20.32 38.57 25.18
CA THR A 57 19.67 39.91 25.19
C THR A 57 18.25 39.85 24.61
N THR A 58 17.33 40.23 25.43
CA THR A 58 15.97 40.72 25.32
C THR A 58 15.77 41.82 24.28
N GLY A 59 14.57 41.85 23.70
CA GLY A 59 14.07 43.02 22.93
C GLY A 59 12.56 42.91 22.69
N SER A 60 11.82 43.47 23.61
CA SER A 60 10.38 43.75 23.64
C SER A 60 10.03 44.90 22.70
N GLY A 61 8.83 44.90 22.11
CA GLY A 61 8.29 46.04 21.38
C GLY A 61 6.83 45.87 21.01
N THR A 62 6.03 46.41 21.81
CA THR A 62 4.58 46.51 21.98
C THR A 62 3.94 47.56 21.06
N THR A 63 2.60 47.39 20.83
CA THR A 63 1.53 48.40 20.55
C THR A 63 1.42 48.93 19.12
N ASP A 64 0.26 49.26 18.55
CA ASP A 64 -1.04 49.68 19.11
C ASP A 64 -2.09 49.76 17.98
N SER A 65 -3.33 49.51 18.32
CA SER A 65 -4.61 50.12 18.03
C SER A 65 -4.95 50.84 16.73
N GLY A 66 -6.21 50.67 16.34
CA GLY A 66 -7.06 51.70 15.74
C GLY A 66 -8.03 51.15 14.70
N THR A 67 -9.18 50.83 15.04
CA THR A 67 -10.51 51.45 15.17
C THR A 67 -11.21 51.85 13.86
N THR A 68 -12.39 51.25 13.67
CA THR A 68 -13.70 51.73 13.15
C THR A 68 -13.84 52.34 11.76
N GLY A 69 -14.95 51.91 11.11
CA GLY A 69 -15.65 52.71 10.12
C GLY A 69 -16.57 51.91 9.21
N THR A 70 -17.73 51.69 9.61
CA THR A 70 -19.13 51.70 9.20
C THR A 70 -19.42 52.04 7.72
N SER A 71 -20.37 51.28 7.18
CA SER A 71 -21.54 51.67 6.34
C SER A 71 -21.41 51.80 4.83
N GLY A 72 -22.26 51.06 4.15
CA GLY A 72 -23.10 51.69 3.14
C GLY A 72 -23.15 51.04 1.76
N SER A 73 -24.23 50.33 1.50
CA SER A 73 -25.14 50.45 0.33
C SER A 73 -24.74 49.91 -1.04
N GLU A 74 -25.53 48.94 -1.46
CA GLU A 74 -26.21 48.72 -2.77
C GLU A 74 -25.51 49.08 -4.09
N GLY A 75 -25.57 48.08 -5.01
CA GLY A 75 -25.44 48.37 -6.42
C GLY A 75 -25.16 47.18 -7.32
N THR A 76 -26.22 46.46 -7.72
CA THR A 76 -26.55 45.97 -9.07
C THR A 76 -25.51 45.25 -9.93
N ARG A 77 -25.82 43.97 -10.17
CA ARG A 77 -25.74 43.14 -11.40
C ARG A 77 -24.65 43.46 -12.44
N THR A 78 -23.85 42.47 -12.77
CA THR A 78 -23.78 41.91 -14.14
C THR A 78 -23.06 40.56 -14.17
N SER A 79 -23.61 39.71 -15.05
CA SER A 79 -23.20 38.34 -15.37
C SER A 79 -21.76 38.23 -15.82
N GLY A 80 -21.03 37.23 -15.31
CA GLY A 80 -19.73 36.77 -15.81
C GLY A 80 -19.61 35.30 -15.55
N SER A 81 -20.02 34.49 -16.54
CA SER A 81 -19.79 33.05 -16.59
C SER A 81 -18.30 32.78 -16.66
N SER A 82 -17.78 32.12 -15.65
CA SER A 82 -16.53 31.37 -15.78
C SER A 82 -16.71 30.07 -15.00
N GLY A 83 -16.72 28.98 -15.77
CA GLY A 83 -16.95 27.64 -15.31
C GLY A 83 -15.89 27.21 -14.31
N HIS A 84 -16.32 27.03 -13.09
CA HIS A 84 -15.69 26.16 -12.13
C HIS A 84 -16.36 24.80 -12.31
N THR A 85 -15.66 23.86 -12.94
CA THR A 85 -15.95 22.44 -12.79
C THR A 85 -15.62 22.04 -11.36
N GLY A 86 -16.47 22.48 -10.45
CA GLY A 86 -16.51 21.93 -9.11
C GLY A 86 -17.03 20.51 -9.23
N THR A 87 -16.22 19.54 -8.85
CA THR A 87 -16.65 18.17 -8.61
C THR A 87 -17.71 18.21 -7.53
N GLN A 88 -18.96 18.20 -7.96
CA GLN A 88 -20.12 18.15 -7.08
C GLN A 88 -20.14 16.74 -6.48
N ALA A 89 -19.82 16.63 -5.21
CA ALA A 89 -20.11 15.43 -4.43
C ALA A 89 -21.62 15.21 -4.47
N THR A 90 -22.10 14.36 -5.38
CA THR A 90 -23.48 13.92 -5.43
C THR A 90 -23.74 12.91 -4.32
N ALA A 91 -24.06 13.42 -3.14
CA ALA A 91 -24.72 12.62 -2.12
C ALA A 91 -26.07 12.15 -2.70
N GLY A 92 -26.23 10.82 -2.89
CA GLY A 92 -27.53 10.21 -3.11
C GLY A 92 -27.77 9.42 -4.39
N LYS A 93 -26.78 9.15 -5.24
CA LYS A 93 -26.90 8.10 -6.26
C LYS A 93 -26.41 6.79 -5.66
N SER A 94 -27.34 5.88 -5.40
CA SER A 94 -27.06 4.47 -5.16
C SER A 94 -26.41 3.92 -6.44
N HIS A 95 -25.09 3.92 -6.50
CA HIS A 95 -24.34 3.30 -7.59
C HIS A 95 -24.48 1.79 -7.46
N ASN A 96 -25.11 1.16 -8.44
CA ASN A 96 -25.23 -0.29 -8.47
C ASN A 96 -23.90 -0.89 -8.96
N ILE A 97 -23.04 -1.26 -8.01
CA ILE A 97 -21.83 -2.02 -8.30
C ILE A 97 -22.22 -3.50 -8.36
N ASN A 98 -21.96 -4.15 -9.48
CA ASN A 98 -22.41 -5.53 -9.73
C ASN A 98 -21.39 -6.27 -10.61
N PHE A 99 -20.23 -6.57 -10.03
CA PHE A 99 -19.23 -7.40 -10.69
C PHE A 99 -19.61 -8.89 -10.56
N THR A 100 -19.47 -9.65 -11.63
CA THR A 100 -19.81 -11.09 -11.70
C THR A 100 -18.63 -11.86 -12.28
N GLU A 101 -18.70 -13.20 -12.27
CA GLU A 101 -17.67 -14.07 -12.86
C GLU A 101 -17.50 -13.86 -14.37
N ASP A 102 -18.55 -13.40 -15.07
CA ASP A 102 -18.52 -13.08 -16.49
C ASP A 102 -18.06 -11.64 -16.78
N SER A 103 -17.80 -10.86 -15.74
CA SER A 103 -17.34 -9.48 -15.87
C SER A 103 -15.84 -9.42 -16.09
N TYR A 104 -15.38 -8.34 -16.77
CA TYR A 104 -13.97 -8.13 -17.04
C TYR A 104 -13.44 -6.90 -16.29
N ILE A 105 -12.18 -6.98 -15.89
CA ILE A 105 -11.42 -5.87 -15.36
C ILE A 105 -10.42 -5.35 -16.39
N LEU A 106 -10.12 -4.07 -16.31
CA LEU A 106 -9.05 -3.45 -17.09
C LEU A 106 -7.73 -3.55 -16.34
N TRP A 107 -6.65 -3.60 -17.10
CA TRP A 107 -5.31 -3.61 -16.55
C TRP A 107 -4.98 -2.24 -15.94
N PRO A 108 -4.43 -2.18 -14.70
CA PRO A 108 -4.32 -0.93 -13.97
C PRO A 108 -3.19 0.00 -14.46
N VAL A 109 -2.17 -0.55 -15.08
CA VAL A 109 -0.99 0.18 -15.60
C VAL A 109 -0.45 -0.52 -16.84
N ASN A 110 0.13 0.24 -17.76
CA ASN A 110 0.77 -0.34 -18.93
C ASN A 110 2.20 -0.80 -18.60
N GLY A 111 2.36 -2.06 -18.24
CA GLY A 111 3.64 -2.64 -17.85
C GLY A 111 3.66 -4.15 -17.95
N ALA A 112 4.86 -4.73 -17.94
CA ALA A 112 5.05 -6.17 -17.93
C ALA A 112 4.74 -6.78 -16.56
N VAL A 113 4.28 -8.03 -16.53
CA VAL A 113 4.13 -8.79 -15.29
C VAL A 113 5.51 -9.22 -14.79
N ILE A 114 5.92 -8.69 -13.63
CA ILE A 114 7.17 -9.07 -12.97
C ILE A 114 7.00 -10.36 -12.19
N MET A 115 5.89 -10.47 -11.44
CA MET A 115 5.52 -11.69 -10.70
C MET A 115 4.03 -11.98 -10.89
N SER A 116 3.72 -13.20 -11.28
CA SER A 116 2.36 -13.67 -11.46
C SER A 116 1.71 -14.07 -10.14
N TYR A 117 0.38 -14.00 -10.08
CA TYR A 117 -0.39 -14.62 -9.02
C TYR A 117 -0.03 -16.09 -8.90
N SER A 118 0.17 -16.57 -7.66
CA SER A 118 0.44 -17.97 -7.40
C SER A 118 0.11 -18.31 -5.94
N MET A 119 -1.04 -18.96 -5.75
CA MET A 119 -1.50 -19.47 -4.45
C MET A 119 -1.52 -21.00 -4.40
N ASP A 120 -1.11 -21.67 -5.47
CA ASP A 120 -0.94 -23.13 -5.58
C ASP A 120 0.51 -23.58 -5.34
N LYS A 121 1.47 -22.71 -5.65
CA LYS A 121 2.91 -22.92 -5.47
C LYS A 121 3.62 -21.63 -5.12
N THR A 122 4.79 -21.75 -4.54
CA THR A 122 5.60 -20.59 -4.15
C THR A 122 6.35 -20.02 -5.34
N VAL A 123 6.52 -18.70 -5.37
CA VAL A 123 7.39 -17.95 -6.27
C VAL A 123 8.54 -17.31 -5.50
N TYR A 124 9.66 -17.08 -6.17
CA TYR A 124 10.83 -16.49 -5.56
C TYR A 124 10.73 -14.97 -5.53
N PHE A 125 10.79 -14.37 -4.34
CA PHE A 125 10.85 -12.92 -4.12
C PHE A 125 12.31 -12.51 -4.02
N GLN A 126 12.85 -11.86 -5.04
CA GLN A 126 14.27 -11.51 -5.16
C GLN A 126 14.74 -10.57 -4.04
N THR A 127 13.93 -9.56 -3.68
CA THR A 127 14.26 -8.63 -2.59
C THR A 127 14.35 -9.33 -1.25
N LEU A 128 13.48 -10.30 -0.99
CA LEU A 128 13.39 -11.00 0.29
C LEU A 128 14.30 -12.23 0.37
N ASP A 129 14.84 -12.68 -0.75
CA ASP A 129 15.58 -13.94 -0.90
C ASP A 129 14.79 -15.15 -0.34
N GLN A 130 13.49 -15.20 -0.66
CA GLN A 130 12.55 -16.18 -0.11
C GLN A 130 11.55 -16.67 -1.14
N TYR A 131 11.12 -17.93 -0.99
CA TYR A 131 9.98 -18.49 -1.69
C TYR A 131 8.70 -18.30 -0.88
N LYS A 132 7.69 -17.64 -1.48
CA LYS A 132 6.40 -17.33 -0.83
C LYS A 132 5.26 -17.49 -1.83
N TYR A 133 4.04 -17.71 -1.32
CA TYR A 133 2.83 -17.55 -2.12
C TYR A 133 2.65 -16.08 -2.50
N ASN A 134 2.17 -15.84 -3.70
CA ASN A 134 1.91 -14.49 -4.20
C ASN A 134 0.41 -14.31 -4.48
N PRO A 135 -0.33 -13.58 -3.62
CA PRO A 135 -1.77 -13.36 -3.79
C PRO A 135 -2.10 -12.30 -4.85
N ALA A 136 -1.10 -11.67 -5.45
CA ALA A 136 -1.24 -10.56 -6.36
C ALA A 136 -0.49 -10.78 -7.67
N VAL A 137 -0.76 -9.95 -8.65
CA VAL A 137 0.11 -9.74 -9.81
C VAL A 137 0.95 -8.50 -9.54
N ILE A 138 2.27 -8.59 -9.71
CA ILE A 138 3.18 -7.45 -9.61
C ILE A 138 3.48 -6.99 -11.03
N ILE A 139 3.12 -5.74 -11.33
CA ILE A 139 3.18 -5.18 -12.67
C ILE A 139 4.23 -4.08 -12.68
N GLU A 140 5.16 -4.12 -13.63
CA GLU A 140 6.15 -3.06 -13.84
C GLU A 140 5.47 -1.72 -14.12
N GLY A 141 6.06 -0.63 -13.62
CA GLY A 141 5.64 0.72 -13.92
C GLY A 141 6.77 1.71 -13.67
N ALA A 142 6.75 2.82 -14.37
CA ALA A 142 7.66 3.93 -14.05
C ALA A 142 7.09 4.76 -12.90
N GLU A 143 7.97 5.32 -12.06
CA GLU A 143 7.53 6.24 -11.02
C GLU A 143 6.73 7.41 -11.61
N GLY A 144 5.53 7.62 -11.11
CA GLY A 144 4.61 8.66 -11.58
C GLY A 144 3.64 8.21 -12.68
N ASP A 145 3.73 6.96 -13.16
CA ASP A 145 2.71 6.42 -14.05
C ASP A 145 1.34 6.39 -13.36
N GLN A 146 0.29 6.69 -14.12
CA GLN A 146 -1.08 6.65 -13.61
C GLN A 146 -1.52 5.21 -13.37
N VAL A 147 -2.09 4.97 -12.21
CA VAL A 147 -2.74 3.71 -11.86
C VAL A 147 -4.25 3.88 -11.97
N LEU A 148 -4.85 3.10 -12.86
CA LEU A 148 -6.24 3.23 -13.25
C LEU A 148 -7.11 2.16 -12.57
N CYS A 149 -8.34 2.54 -12.24
CA CYS A 149 -9.33 1.61 -11.73
C CYS A 149 -9.74 0.59 -12.79
N GLY A 150 -9.68 -0.69 -12.45
CA GLY A 150 -9.99 -1.78 -13.38
C GLY A 150 -11.47 -2.01 -13.64
N ALA A 151 -12.34 -1.63 -12.70
CA ALA A 151 -13.79 -1.79 -12.80
C ALA A 151 -14.51 -0.71 -11.96
N PRO A 152 -15.77 -0.38 -12.28
CA PRO A 152 -16.55 0.55 -11.45
C PRO A 152 -16.73 0.02 -10.03
N GLY A 153 -16.57 0.89 -9.02
CA GLY A 153 -16.65 0.47 -7.63
C GLY A 153 -16.70 1.62 -6.65
N ILE A 154 -16.65 1.27 -5.37
CA ILE A 154 -16.57 2.22 -4.25
C ILE A 154 -15.25 2.00 -3.52
N VAL A 155 -14.52 3.08 -3.26
CA VAL A 155 -13.30 3.03 -2.47
C VAL A 155 -13.65 2.59 -1.04
N LYS A 156 -13.23 1.36 -0.69
CA LYS A 156 -13.53 0.73 0.60
C LYS A 156 -12.56 1.15 1.68
N SER A 157 -11.27 1.19 1.36
CA SER A 157 -10.22 1.65 2.27
C SER A 157 -9.01 2.20 1.52
N ILE A 158 -8.23 3.02 2.22
CA ILE A 158 -6.91 3.48 1.79
C ILE A 158 -5.98 3.24 2.97
N ASP A 159 -5.11 2.25 2.83
CA ASP A 159 -4.24 1.77 3.90
C ASP A 159 -2.77 2.00 3.55
N VAL A 160 -1.92 2.12 4.57
CA VAL A 160 -0.46 2.20 4.38
C VAL A 160 0.20 1.05 5.10
N SER A 161 0.91 0.21 4.36
CA SER A 161 1.67 -0.90 4.92
C SER A 161 3.15 -0.81 4.56
N ALA A 162 4.00 -1.46 5.36
CA ALA A 162 5.42 -1.54 5.05
C ALA A 162 5.70 -2.36 3.78
N GLN A 163 4.84 -3.32 3.46
CA GLN A 163 5.02 -4.22 2.32
C GLN A 163 4.50 -3.60 1.03
N THR A 164 3.23 -3.19 1.00
CA THR A 164 2.55 -2.74 -0.23
C THR A 164 2.45 -1.22 -0.34
N GLY A 165 3.08 -0.47 0.58
CA GLY A 165 3.00 1.00 0.59
C GLY A 165 1.57 1.50 0.77
N THR A 166 1.25 2.64 0.16
CA THR A 166 -0.13 3.12 0.09
C THR A 166 -0.93 2.24 -0.85
N THR A 167 -2.03 1.69 -0.32
CA THR A 167 -2.88 0.71 -1.01
C THR A 167 -4.33 1.19 -0.99
N VAL A 168 -4.92 1.31 -2.17
CA VAL A 168 -6.35 1.61 -2.36
C VAL A 168 -7.09 0.29 -2.57
N ASN A 169 -8.12 0.05 -1.76
CA ASN A 169 -9.04 -1.08 -1.92
C ASN A 169 -10.36 -0.57 -2.47
N VAL A 170 -10.83 -1.14 -3.58
CA VAL A 170 -12.08 -0.80 -4.25
C VAL A 170 -13.02 -2.00 -4.22
N ASP A 171 -14.18 -1.82 -3.61
CA ASP A 171 -15.29 -2.80 -3.67
C ASP A 171 -16.00 -2.64 -5.02
N ILE A 172 -15.98 -3.68 -5.82
CA ILE A 172 -16.60 -3.72 -7.17
C ILE A 172 -17.92 -4.50 -7.20
N GLY A 173 -18.39 -4.96 -6.01
CA GLY A 173 -19.67 -5.62 -5.82
C GLY A 173 -19.59 -7.14 -5.72
N ASN A 174 -20.65 -7.73 -5.19
CA ASN A 174 -20.81 -9.19 -5.04
C ASN A 174 -19.64 -9.89 -4.33
N GLY A 175 -18.97 -9.20 -3.36
CA GLY A 175 -17.84 -9.72 -2.63
C GLY A 175 -16.50 -9.70 -3.39
N TYR A 176 -16.47 -9.05 -4.57
CA TYR A 176 -15.23 -8.80 -5.31
C TYR A 176 -14.59 -7.48 -4.89
N GLU A 177 -13.29 -7.50 -4.71
CA GLU A 177 -12.48 -6.34 -4.34
C GLU A 177 -11.22 -6.29 -5.20
N LEU A 178 -10.79 -5.07 -5.57
CA LEU A 178 -9.52 -4.82 -6.25
C LEU A 178 -8.62 -3.98 -5.35
N LEU A 179 -7.41 -4.44 -5.10
CA LEU A 179 -6.41 -3.75 -4.29
C LEU A 179 -5.26 -3.29 -5.17
N TYR A 180 -4.90 -2.01 -5.04
CA TYR A 180 -3.85 -1.35 -5.79
C TYR A 180 -2.82 -0.80 -4.81
N GLY A 181 -1.69 -1.45 -4.69
CA GLY A 181 -0.59 -1.05 -3.79
C GLY A 181 0.57 -0.39 -4.52
N GLN A 182 1.56 0.11 -3.77
CA GLN A 182 2.73 0.85 -4.24
C GLN A 182 2.36 2.22 -4.85
N LEU A 183 1.33 2.87 -4.30
CA LEU A 183 0.81 4.13 -4.81
C LEU A 183 1.40 5.35 -4.09
N LYS A 184 1.42 6.47 -4.81
CA LYS A 184 1.57 7.83 -4.26
C LYS A 184 0.48 8.75 -4.81
N GLU A 185 0.32 9.91 -4.19
CA GLU A 185 -0.59 10.98 -4.67
C GLU A 185 -2.01 10.47 -4.99
N VAL A 186 -2.62 9.75 -4.04
CA VAL A 186 -3.96 9.17 -4.18
C VAL A 186 -5.01 10.29 -4.14
N PRO A 187 -5.73 10.58 -5.25
CA PRO A 187 -6.69 11.68 -5.31
C PRO A 187 -8.08 11.32 -4.77
N VAL A 188 -8.35 10.03 -4.59
CA VAL A 188 -9.65 9.50 -4.14
C VAL A 188 -9.72 9.39 -2.62
N LYS A 189 -10.94 9.28 -2.08
CA LYS A 189 -11.23 9.13 -0.65
C LYS A 189 -12.09 7.89 -0.42
N VAL A 190 -12.05 7.38 0.80
CA VAL A 190 -12.94 6.29 1.24
C VAL A 190 -14.39 6.73 1.07
N GLY A 191 -15.19 5.87 0.43
CA GLY A 191 -16.58 6.13 0.09
C GLY A 191 -16.81 6.75 -1.29
N ASP A 192 -15.77 7.19 -1.99
CA ASP A 192 -15.91 7.70 -3.34
C ASP A 192 -16.29 6.57 -4.31
N TYR A 193 -17.24 6.87 -5.20
CA TYR A 193 -17.49 6.04 -6.36
C TYR A 193 -16.47 6.34 -7.45
N VAL A 194 -15.88 5.31 -8.01
CA VAL A 194 -14.91 5.39 -9.11
C VAL A 194 -15.40 4.59 -10.31
N GLU A 195 -15.25 5.15 -11.48
CA GLU A 195 -15.52 4.44 -12.74
C GLU A 195 -14.27 3.66 -13.20
N ALA A 196 -14.46 2.69 -14.08
CA ALA A 196 -13.35 2.08 -14.78
C ALA A 196 -12.51 3.17 -15.49
N LYS A 197 -11.18 3.03 -15.46
CA LYS A 197 -10.18 4.02 -15.94
C LYS A 197 -10.06 5.31 -15.11
N SER A 198 -10.78 5.45 -13.98
CA SER A 198 -10.50 6.55 -13.05
C SER A 198 -9.10 6.42 -12.47
N VAL A 199 -8.38 7.53 -12.32
CA VAL A 199 -7.06 7.56 -11.70
C VAL A 199 -7.21 7.34 -10.19
N LEU A 200 -6.62 6.27 -9.67
CA LEU A 200 -6.59 5.94 -8.23
C LEU A 200 -5.36 6.48 -7.52
N GLY A 201 -4.30 6.74 -8.26
CA GLY A 201 -3.02 7.22 -7.79
C GLY A 201 -1.95 7.09 -8.85
N TYR A 202 -0.73 7.22 -8.41
CA TYR A 202 0.45 7.13 -9.28
C TYR A 202 1.43 6.11 -8.70
N VAL A 203 2.20 5.45 -9.57
CA VAL A 203 3.25 4.50 -9.15
C VAL A 203 4.27 5.23 -8.27
N SER A 204 4.53 4.68 -7.09
CA SER A 204 5.51 5.21 -6.15
C SER A 204 6.90 4.60 -6.35
N GLN A 205 7.89 5.12 -5.63
CA GLN A 205 9.12 4.37 -5.38
C GLN A 205 8.77 3.06 -4.67
N PRO A 206 9.51 1.96 -4.96
CA PRO A 206 9.22 0.68 -4.38
C PRO A 206 9.46 0.70 -2.87
N THR A 207 8.64 -0.03 -2.11
CA THR A 207 8.94 -0.28 -0.70
C THR A 207 10.20 -1.14 -0.57
N LYS A 208 10.75 -1.22 0.63
CA LYS A 208 11.89 -2.11 0.92
C LYS A 208 11.65 -3.60 0.58
N TYR A 209 10.41 -4.00 0.42
CA TYR A 209 10.02 -5.38 0.07
C TYR A 209 10.07 -5.68 -1.42
N TYR A 210 10.22 -4.65 -2.26
CA TYR A 210 10.27 -4.72 -3.72
C TYR A 210 11.44 -3.93 -4.32
N SER A 211 12.49 -3.69 -3.54
CA SER A 211 13.62 -2.85 -3.95
C SER A 211 14.41 -3.40 -5.15
N LYS A 212 14.46 -4.72 -5.32
CA LYS A 212 15.10 -5.36 -6.48
C LYS A 212 14.15 -5.47 -7.68
N GLU A 213 12.86 -5.59 -7.42
CA GLU A 213 11.83 -5.64 -8.43
C GLU A 213 11.62 -4.27 -9.11
N GLY A 214 12.02 -3.18 -8.44
CA GLY A 214 11.87 -1.82 -8.95
C GLY A 214 10.47 -1.25 -8.76
N CYS A 215 10.20 -0.11 -9.41
CA CYS A 215 8.88 0.53 -9.35
C CYS A 215 7.83 -0.39 -9.97
N ASN A 216 6.75 -0.59 -9.25
CA ASN A 216 5.71 -1.54 -9.63
C ASN A 216 4.36 -1.21 -9.00
N VAL A 217 3.31 -1.84 -9.51
CA VAL A 217 1.97 -1.86 -8.92
C VAL A 217 1.73 -3.24 -8.33
N TYR A 218 1.39 -3.30 -7.05
CA TYR A 218 0.84 -4.48 -6.42
C TYR A 218 -0.65 -4.54 -6.76
N PHE A 219 -1.07 -5.52 -7.57
CA PHE A 219 -2.45 -5.66 -8.02
C PHE A 219 -3.04 -6.99 -7.56
N GLU A 220 -3.95 -6.94 -6.60
CA GLU A 220 -4.61 -8.11 -6.02
C GLU A 220 -6.11 -8.03 -6.25
N MET A 221 -6.71 -9.16 -6.60
CA MET A 221 -8.15 -9.34 -6.65
C MET A 221 -8.58 -10.32 -5.56
N ARG A 222 -9.68 -10.00 -4.89
CA ARG A 222 -10.28 -10.88 -3.87
C ARG A 222 -11.72 -11.19 -4.20
N LYS A 223 -12.13 -12.41 -3.85
CA LYS A 223 -13.54 -12.83 -3.80
C LYS A 223 -13.85 -13.31 -2.40
N ASP A 224 -14.82 -12.67 -1.74
CA ASP A 224 -15.22 -12.97 -0.36
C ASP A 224 -14.00 -13.00 0.60
N GLY A 225 -13.08 -12.06 0.42
CA GLY A 225 -11.85 -11.91 1.20
C GLY A 225 -10.72 -12.89 0.86
N GLN A 226 -10.91 -13.80 -0.11
CA GLN A 226 -9.88 -14.73 -0.55
C GLN A 226 -9.24 -14.26 -1.85
N PRO A 227 -7.90 -14.31 -1.98
CA PRO A 227 -7.22 -13.97 -3.21
C PRO A 227 -7.66 -14.86 -4.37
N VAL A 228 -7.94 -14.24 -5.51
CA VAL A 228 -8.22 -14.91 -6.79
C VAL A 228 -7.30 -14.34 -7.87
N ASN A 229 -7.08 -15.10 -8.94
CA ASN A 229 -6.18 -14.70 -10.01
C ASN A 229 -6.79 -13.58 -10.86
N PRO A 230 -6.29 -12.33 -10.81
CA PRO A 230 -6.88 -11.23 -11.57
C PRO A 230 -6.80 -11.44 -13.09
N VAL A 231 -5.82 -12.21 -13.58
CA VAL A 231 -5.63 -12.45 -15.02
C VAL A 231 -6.82 -13.19 -15.64
N GLU A 232 -7.49 -14.03 -14.85
CA GLU A 232 -8.69 -14.77 -15.32
C GLU A 232 -9.89 -13.86 -15.61
N TYR A 233 -9.85 -12.64 -15.09
CA TYR A 233 -10.91 -11.62 -15.26
C TYR A 233 -10.49 -10.49 -16.22
N THR A 234 -9.30 -10.54 -16.81
CA THR A 234 -8.91 -9.56 -17.84
C THR A 234 -9.49 -9.94 -19.19
N ALA A 235 -9.99 -8.94 -19.92
CA ALA A 235 -10.34 -9.17 -21.33
C ALA A 235 -9.07 -9.50 -22.12
N ASP A 236 -9.13 -10.47 -23.01
CA ASP A 236 -8.05 -10.75 -23.95
C ASP A 236 -7.70 -9.46 -24.69
N GLN A 237 -6.46 -9.04 -24.59
CA GLN A 237 -5.94 -7.91 -25.34
C GLN A 237 -5.60 -8.45 -26.74
N ASP A 238 -6.60 -8.38 -27.65
CA ASP A 238 -6.38 -8.61 -29.08
C ASP A 238 -5.52 -7.50 -29.71
#